data_acd572b4e6675da2b7d783bf50d649e3
#
_entry.id   acd572b4e6675da2b7d783bf50d649e3
#
_cell.length_a   1.000
_cell.length_b   1.000
_cell.length_c   1.000
_cell.angle_alpha   90.00
_cell.angle_beta   90.00
_cell.angle_gamma   90.00
#
_symmetry.space_group_name_H-M   'P 1'
#
loop_
_entity.id
_entity.type
_entity.pdbx_description
1 polymer ?
#
loop_
_entity_poly.entity_id
_entity_poly.type
_entity_poly.pdbx_seq_one_letter_code
_entity_poly.pdbx_strand_id
1 'polypeptide(L)'
;MNDERRSASRKPSTAAIEVTDTISGETIGRVGNLSRTGMLLICHRPLNDNALYQLRFRLPDPFGAQSEIETGVHTMWTEQASTDGYQWSGLRIISISGRSAASLDKWLEHGAG
;
A
#
# COMPACT_ATOMS: atom_id res chain seq x y z
N MET A 1 -1.17 14.25 18.00
CA MET A 1 -1.12 14.20 17.28
C MET A 1 -1.38 14.48 16.35
N ASN A 2 -1.17 14.61 15.76
CA ASN A 2 -1.51 14.91 15.00
C ASN A 2 -1.57 14.54 13.73
N ASP A 3 -2.08 13.78 13.33
CA ASP A 3 -2.26 13.29 12.02
C ASP A 3 -2.89 14.23 11.12
N GLU A 4 -3.63 15.09 11.65
CA GLU A 4 -4.29 16.10 10.87
C GLU A 4 -3.31 16.96 10.12
N ARG A 5 -2.07 16.88 10.48
CA ARG A 5 -1.05 17.64 9.77
C ARG A 5 -0.67 17.01 8.44
N ARG A 6 -1.11 15.83 8.20
CA ARG A 6 -0.76 15.14 6.97
C ARG A 6 -1.66 15.57 5.87
N SER A 7 -1.15 15.49 4.66
CA SER A 7 -1.96 15.78 3.49
C SER A 7 -3.03 14.73 3.28
N ALA A 8 -2.87 13.55 3.85
CA ALA A 8 -3.85 12.48 3.72
C ALA A 8 -3.82 11.61 4.96
N SER A 9 -5.00 11.18 5.36
CA SER A 9 -5.13 10.26 6.49
C SER A 9 -4.69 8.87 6.08
N ARG A 10 -4.01 8.19 6.98
CA ARG A 10 -3.62 6.82 6.75
C ARG A 10 -4.58 5.89 7.45
N LYS A 11 -4.90 4.81 6.77
CA LYS A 11 -5.83 3.83 7.28
C LYS A 11 -5.12 2.51 7.49
N PRO A 12 -5.13 1.98 8.73
CA PRO A 12 -4.56 0.65 8.95
C PRO A 12 -5.39 -0.39 8.25
N SER A 13 -4.74 -1.42 7.75
CA SER A 13 -5.45 -2.53 7.14
C SER A 13 -5.77 -3.55 8.21
N THR A 14 -7.06 -3.88 8.35
CA THR A 14 -7.50 -4.92 9.27
C THR A 14 -7.52 -6.28 8.58
N ALA A 15 -7.41 -6.29 7.25
CA ALA A 15 -7.36 -7.51 6.48
C ALA A 15 -5.98 -7.64 5.88
N ALA A 16 -5.57 -8.87 5.59
CA ALA A 16 -4.28 -9.11 4.94
C ALA A 16 -4.44 -8.75 3.47
N ILE A 17 -3.91 -7.61 3.09
CA ILE A 17 -3.93 -7.15 1.71
C ILE A 17 -2.56 -7.41 1.12
N GLU A 18 -2.44 -8.47 0.33
CA GLU A 18 -1.17 -8.85 -0.26
C GLU A 18 -0.84 -7.98 -1.45
N VAL A 19 0.44 -7.68 -1.60
CA VAL A 19 0.92 -6.79 -2.64
C VAL A 19 1.86 -7.55 -3.55
N THR A 20 1.59 -7.48 -4.85
CA THR A 20 2.37 -8.17 -5.87
C THR A 20 3.15 -7.15 -6.68
N ASP A 21 4.43 -7.44 -6.91
CA ASP A 21 5.24 -6.69 -7.86
C ASP A 21 4.87 -7.18 -9.25
N THR A 22 4.28 -6.31 -10.08
CA THR A 22 3.77 -6.75 -11.37
C THR A 22 4.89 -7.08 -12.36
N ILE A 23 6.09 -6.58 -12.13
CA ILE A 23 7.21 -6.87 -13.02
C ILE A 23 7.70 -8.29 -12.79
N SER A 24 7.90 -8.68 -11.54
CA SER A 24 8.38 -10.02 -11.22
C SER A 24 7.25 -11.04 -11.09
N GLY A 25 6.04 -10.56 -10.82
CA GLY A 25 4.90 -11.45 -10.57
C GLY A 25 4.89 -12.02 -9.16
N GLU A 26 5.75 -11.57 -8.28
CA GLU A 26 5.88 -12.13 -6.95
C GLU A 26 5.17 -11.28 -5.91
N THR A 27 4.58 -11.96 -4.94
CA THR A 27 4.04 -11.29 -3.76
C THR A 27 5.21 -10.87 -2.88
N ILE A 28 5.30 -9.57 -2.60
CA ILE A 28 6.44 -9.04 -1.88
C ILE A 28 6.12 -8.67 -0.44
N GLY A 29 4.86 -8.59 -0.08
CA GLY A 29 4.48 -8.22 1.26
C GLY A 29 3.00 -7.94 1.37
N ARG A 30 2.63 -7.21 2.41
CA ARG A 30 1.24 -6.83 2.63
C ARG A 30 1.16 -5.40 3.13
N VAL A 31 -0.01 -4.82 2.95
CA VAL A 31 -0.24 -3.42 3.33
C VAL A 31 -0.33 -3.31 4.84
N GLY A 32 0.47 -2.42 5.42
CA GLY A 32 0.35 -2.09 6.82
C GLY A 32 -0.64 -0.95 7.02
N ASN A 33 -0.49 0.10 6.22
CA ASN A 33 -1.51 1.15 6.16
C ASN A 33 -1.45 1.80 4.79
N LEU A 34 -2.49 2.54 4.45
CA LEU A 34 -2.66 3.05 3.10
C LEU A 34 -3.33 4.40 3.15
N SER A 35 -2.90 5.30 2.27
CA SER A 35 -3.50 6.61 2.09
C SER A 35 -3.54 6.93 0.61
N ARG A 36 -4.09 8.10 0.27
CA ARG A 36 -4.12 8.53 -1.12
C ARG A 36 -2.74 8.76 -1.72
N THR A 37 -1.75 9.04 -0.89
CA THR A 37 -0.44 9.44 -1.37
C THR A 37 0.64 8.42 -1.14
N GLY A 38 0.37 7.38 -0.35
CA GLY A 38 1.40 6.41 -0.08
C GLY A 38 0.91 5.25 0.76
N MET A 39 1.83 4.35 1.06
CA MET A 39 1.50 3.20 1.88
C MET A 39 2.71 2.78 2.69
N LEU A 40 2.42 2.10 3.79
CA LEU A 40 3.42 1.38 4.55
C LEU A 40 3.27 -0.08 4.19
N LEU A 41 4.35 -0.68 3.76
CA LEU A 41 4.35 -2.07 3.32
C LEU A 41 5.18 -2.90 4.28
N ILE A 42 4.63 -4.03 4.68
CA ILE A 42 5.37 -5.01 5.49
C ILE A 42 5.88 -6.05 4.52
N CYS A 43 7.17 -6.04 4.26
CA CYS A 43 7.77 -6.83 3.20
C CYS A 43 8.43 -8.07 3.76
N HIS A 44 8.19 -9.21 3.12
CA HIS A 44 8.99 -10.39 3.39
C HIS A 44 10.10 -10.56 2.35
N ARG A 45 10.13 -9.66 1.36
CA ARG A 45 11.22 -9.54 0.41
C ARG A 45 11.76 -8.13 0.49
N PRO A 46 13.06 -7.95 0.59
CA PRO A 46 13.63 -6.60 0.70
C PRO A 46 13.38 -5.80 -0.55
N LEU A 47 13.05 -4.54 -0.36
CA LEU A 47 12.95 -3.58 -1.46
C LEU A 47 14.17 -2.69 -1.41
N ASN A 48 14.54 -2.17 -2.58
CA ASN A 48 15.63 -1.23 -2.67
C ASN A 48 15.15 0.16 -2.28
N ASP A 49 15.98 0.89 -1.55
CA ASP A 49 15.70 2.28 -1.24
C ASP A 49 15.72 3.10 -2.52
N ASN A 50 14.89 4.12 -2.53
CA ASN A 50 14.89 5.09 -3.62
C ASN A 50 14.70 4.42 -4.98
N ALA A 51 13.85 3.41 -5.03
CA ALA A 51 13.60 2.65 -6.25
C ALA A 51 12.14 2.77 -6.65
N LEU A 52 11.85 2.45 -7.90
CA LEU A 52 10.50 2.50 -8.43
C LEU A 52 9.98 1.08 -8.57
N TYR A 53 8.73 0.89 -8.20
CA TYR A 53 8.06 -0.40 -8.33
C TYR A 53 6.67 -0.21 -8.90
N GLN A 54 6.20 -1.23 -9.60
CA GLN A 54 4.84 -1.28 -10.09
C GLN A 54 4.13 -2.35 -9.30
N LEU A 55 3.11 -1.96 -8.56
CA LEU A 55 2.47 -2.85 -7.60
C LEU A 55 1.00 -3.06 -7.92
N ARG A 56 0.50 -4.21 -7.48
CA ARG A 56 -0.91 -4.56 -7.61
C ARG A 56 -1.39 -5.16 -6.30
N PHE A 57 -2.58 -4.76 -5.88
CA PHE A 57 -3.22 -5.33 -4.71
C PHE A 57 -4.72 -5.17 -4.84
N ARG A 58 -5.47 -5.85 -3.99
CA ARG A 58 -6.93 -5.84 -4.06
C ARG A 58 -7.51 -5.29 -2.77
N LEU A 59 -8.46 -4.39 -2.91
CA LEU A 59 -9.17 -3.80 -1.78
C LEU A 59 -10.60 -4.31 -1.76
N PRO A 60 -11.08 -4.77 -0.59
CA PRO A 60 -12.47 -5.18 -0.48
C PRO A 60 -13.36 -3.96 -0.47
N ASP A 61 -14.51 -4.04 -1.13
CA ASP A 61 -15.49 -2.98 -1.03
C ASP A 61 -16.51 -3.35 0.04
N PRO A 62 -17.42 -2.42 0.38
CA PRO A 62 -18.38 -2.68 1.46
C PRO A 62 -19.34 -3.82 1.17
N PHE A 63 -19.44 -4.24 -0.08
CA PHE A 63 -20.41 -5.26 -0.46
C PHE A 63 -19.74 -6.60 -0.77
N GLY A 64 -18.46 -6.73 -0.45
CA GLY A 64 -17.77 -7.98 -0.59
C GLY A 64 -17.03 -8.19 -1.89
N ALA A 65 -17.24 -7.34 -2.86
CA ALA A 65 -16.46 -7.41 -4.09
C ALA A 65 -15.07 -6.86 -3.84
N GLN A 66 -14.14 -7.17 -4.72
CA GLN A 66 -12.78 -6.69 -4.58
C GLN A 66 -12.39 -5.87 -5.80
N SER A 67 -11.74 -4.75 -5.54
CA SER A 67 -11.26 -3.88 -6.60
C SER A 67 -9.76 -4.02 -6.72
N GLU A 68 -9.28 -4.21 -7.93
CA GLU A 68 -7.85 -4.32 -8.18
C GLU A 68 -7.27 -2.93 -8.33
N ILE A 69 -6.19 -2.69 -7.61
CA ILE A 69 -5.47 -1.43 -7.64
C ILE A 69 -4.11 -1.68 -8.25
N GLU A 70 -3.74 -0.88 -9.25
CA GLU A 70 -2.39 -0.89 -9.78
C GLU A 70 -1.81 0.49 -9.65
N THR A 71 -0.60 0.56 -9.15
CA THR A 71 0.01 1.85 -8.87
C THR A 71 1.52 1.75 -8.98
N GLY A 72 2.12 2.82 -9.48
CA GLY A 72 3.56 2.98 -9.44
C GLY A 72 3.94 3.68 -8.16
N VAL A 73 4.98 3.20 -7.52
CA VAL A 73 5.42 3.73 -6.23
C VAL A 73 6.91 3.98 -6.24
N HIS A 74 7.33 4.86 -5.34
CA HIS A 74 8.72 5.17 -5.11
C HIS A 74 9.02 4.83 -3.66
N THR A 75 10.05 4.01 -3.45
CA THR A 75 10.46 3.63 -2.10
C THR A 75 11.16 4.80 -1.44
N MET A 76 10.58 5.30 -0.37
CA MET A 76 11.13 6.45 0.35
C MET A 76 12.13 6.01 1.40
N TRP A 77 11.87 4.89 2.06
CA TRP A 77 12.75 4.37 3.09
C TRP A 77 12.41 2.90 3.33
N THR A 78 13.38 2.18 3.84
CA THR A 78 13.18 0.82 4.33
C THR A 78 13.82 0.70 5.70
N GLU A 79 13.28 -0.19 6.52
CA GLU A 79 13.73 -0.34 7.88
C GLU A 79 13.51 -1.79 8.29
N GLN A 80 14.47 -2.35 9.03
CA GLN A 80 14.34 -3.71 9.51
C GLN A 80 13.23 -3.78 10.54
N ALA A 81 12.31 -4.73 10.35
CA ALA A 81 11.25 -4.95 11.33
C ALA A 81 11.82 -5.69 12.53
N SER A 82 11.08 -5.64 13.64
CA SER A 82 11.50 -6.36 14.83
C SER A 82 11.39 -7.88 14.64
N THR A 83 10.54 -8.31 13.72
CA THR A 83 10.41 -9.73 13.40
C THR A 83 11.40 -10.07 12.29
N ASP A 84 12.20 -11.08 12.52
CA ASP A 84 13.22 -11.51 11.54
C ASP A 84 12.58 -11.86 10.22
N GLY A 85 13.23 -11.46 9.15
CA GLY A 85 12.78 -11.78 7.81
C GLY A 85 11.82 -10.77 7.23
N TYR A 86 11.49 -9.72 7.97
CA TYR A 86 10.57 -8.70 7.50
C TYR A 86 11.22 -7.34 7.50
N GLN A 87 10.73 -6.48 6.62
CA GLN A 87 11.12 -5.08 6.56
C GLN A 87 9.88 -4.22 6.46
N TRP A 88 9.98 -3.01 6.99
CA TRP A 88 8.98 -1.98 6.77
C TRP A 88 9.48 -1.09 5.64
N SER A 89 8.60 -0.78 4.70
CA SER A 89 8.96 0.13 3.61
C SER A 89 7.90 1.20 3.48
N GLY A 90 8.33 2.44 3.48
CA GLY A 90 7.45 3.57 3.22
C GLY A 90 7.48 3.87 1.73
N LEU A 91 6.32 3.83 1.10
CA LEU A 91 6.20 3.99 -0.34
C LEU A 91 5.34 5.20 -0.65
N ARG A 92 5.75 5.95 -1.65
CA ARG A 92 4.99 7.08 -2.15
C ARG A 92 4.35 6.69 -3.46
N ILE A 93 3.05 6.95 -3.59
CA ILE A 93 2.35 6.69 -4.84
C ILE A 93 2.71 7.79 -5.81
N ILE A 94 3.26 7.42 -6.96
CA ILE A 94 3.67 8.38 -7.97
C ILE A 94 2.86 8.27 -9.24
N SER A 95 2.15 7.17 -9.44
CA SER A 95 1.23 7.05 -10.56
C SER A 95 0.13 6.07 -10.21
N ILE A 96 -1.10 6.43 -10.57
CA ILE A 96 -2.26 5.59 -10.28
C ILE A 96 -3.33 5.97 -11.31
N SER A 97 -3.98 4.94 -11.89
CA SER A 97 -5.03 5.20 -12.86
C SER A 97 -6.25 5.79 -12.17
N GLY A 98 -7.11 6.46 -12.97
CA GLY A 98 -8.31 7.05 -12.40
C GLY A 98 -9.22 6.01 -11.77
N ARG A 99 -9.30 4.83 -12.38
CA ARG A 99 -10.11 3.75 -11.84
C ARG A 99 -9.58 3.27 -10.49
N SER A 100 -8.27 3.06 -10.41
CA SER A 100 -7.65 2.63 -9.15
C SER A 100 -7.76 3.71 -8.09
N ALA A 101 -7.59 4.96 -8.48
CA ALA A 101 -7.72 6.06 -7.53
C ALA A 101 -9.13 6.14 -6.97
N ALA A 102 -10.15 5.94 -7.80
CA ALA A 102 -11.54 5.97 -7.36
C ALA A 102 -11.81 4.83 -6.39
N SER A 103 -11.30 3.65 -6.67
CA SER A 103 -11.47 2.50 -5.78
C SER A 103 -10.76 2.73 -4.46
N LEU A 104 -9.57 3.31 -4.50
CA LEU A 104 -8.83 3.62 -3.29
C LEU A 104 -9.59 4.64 -2.45
N ASP A 105 -10.14 5.68 -3.07
CA ASP A 105 -10.91 6.69 -2.36
C ASP A 105 -12.11 6.06 -1.66
N LYS A 106 -12.79 5.18 -2.36
CA LYS A 106 -13.96 4.51 -1.80
C LYS A 106 -13.58 3.69 -0.58
N TRP A 107 -12.47 2.97 -0.66
CA TRP A 107 -12.00 2.16 0.45
C TRP A 107 -11.64 3.05 1.64
N LEU A 108 -10.98 4.17 1.39
CA LEU A 108 -10.58 5.08 2.45
C LEU A 108 -11.79 5.72 3.13
N GLU A 109 -12.84 6.02 2.37
CA GLU A 109 -14.05 6.63 2.92
C GLU A 109 -14.87 5.67 3.75
N HIS A 110 -15.09 4.48 3.21
CA HIS A 110 -15.96 3.53 3.86
C HIS A 110 -15.22 2.66 4.80
N GLY A 111 -14.01 2.42 4.44
CA GLY A 111 -13.08 1.75 5.21
C GLY A 111 -13.60 0.62 5.94
N ALA A 112 -12.77 -0.23 6.34
CA ALA A 112 -13.16 -1.26 7.18
C ALA A 112 -13.38 -0.72 8.54
N GLY A 113 -13.61 0.42 8.59
CA GLY A 113 -13.82 1.19 9.76
C GLY A 113 -14.29 0.70 10.83
#